data_e648301af309e848144bcb1c56a00b3e
#
_entry.id   e648301af309e848144bcb1c56a00b3e
#
_cell.length_a   1.000
_cell.length_b   1.000
_cell.length_c   1.000
_cell.angle_alpha   90.00
_cell.angle_beta   90.00
_cell.angle_gamma   90.00
#
_symmetry.space_group_name_H-M   'P 1'
#
loop_
_entity.id
_entity.type
_entity.pdbx_description
1 polymer ?
#
loop_
_entity_poly.entity_id
_entity_poly.type
_entity_poly.pdbx_seq_one_letter_code
_entity_poly.pdbx_strand_id
1 'polypeptide(L)'
;RIREAIPHRHVHLTTEDSRNVIFLHPRDEQGNTPLFTAEWNDDFHNAAHVFATGETHAYYQDFAPEPEKKFARALAEGFVYQGEISLQTGESRGVECQTQPPQFFVDFIQNHDQTGNRAQGERLITLAGADKTRVLLAALLLSPHIPLLFMGEEFGETQPFLFFTDFHGDLAKAVREGRAKEFTGHAGHDDTVPDPNDVNTFVRSKLDWHKIATDEGKTWLRFTRHLLTLRHRYIVPLLHQGGTVKGKAIETAPGMVAVNWRFPSGTLSLALNIGPKP
;
A
#
# COMPACT_ATOMS: atom_id res chain seq x y z
N ARG A 1 14.38 17.09 -18.05
CA ARG A 1 15.34 18.00 -17.35
C ARG A 1 16.10 17.29 -16.23
N ILE A 2 15.44 16.61 -15.25
CA ILE A 2 16.16 15.93 -14.15
C ILE A 2 17.07 14.83 -14.70
N ARG A 3 16.56 13.92 -15.55
CA ARG A 3 17.34 12.83 -16.16
C ARG A 3 18.47 13.34 -17.07
N GLU A 4 18.22 14.42 -17.78
CA GLU A 4 19.22 15.08 -18.64
C GLU A 4 20.36 15.72 -17.83
N ALA A 5 20.05 16.28 -16.66
CA ALA A 5 21.04 16.88 -15.77
C ALA A 5 21.97 15.86 -15.09
N ILE A 6 21.54 14.59 -14.96
CA ILE A 6 22.30 13.53 -14.30
C ILE A 6 22.30 12.23 -15.12
N PRO A 7 22.82 12.24 -16.36
CA PRO A 7 22.69 11.12 -17.32
C PRO A 7 23.42 9.84 -16.87
N HIS A 8 24.32 9.95 -15.89
CA HIS A 8 25.09 8.84 -15.35
C HIS A 8 24.37 8.09 -14.20
N ARG A 9 23.15 8.49 -13.86
CA ARG A 9 22.35 7.85 -12.81
C ARG A 9 20.97 7.46 -13.33
N HIS A 10 20.48 6.30 -12.91
CA HIS A 10 19.07 5.96 -13.07
C HIS A 10 18.22 6.84 -12.14
N VAL A 11 17.20 7.51 -12.71
CA VAL A 11 16.25 8.32 -11.97
C VAL A 11 14.85 7.77 -12.23
N HIS A 12 14.24 7.23 -11.20
CA HIS A 12 12.84 6.82 -11.20
C HIS A 12 12.00 7.98 -10.66
N LEU A 13 10.96 8.34 -11.39
CA LEU A 13 9.97 9.31 -10.97
C LEU A 13 8.65 8.57 -10.82
N THR A 14 8.06 8.62 -9.66
CA THR A 14 6.77 8.02 -9.35
C THR A 14 5.73 9.11 -9.20
N THR A 15 4.50 8.80 -9.56
CA THR A 15 3.32 9.65 -9.32
C THR A 15 2.52 9.10 -8.15
N GLU A 16 1.73 9.98 -7.56
CA GLU A 16 0.70 9.69 -6.57
C GLU A 16 -0.60 10.31 -7.12
N ASP A 17 -1.41 9.50 -7.80
CA ASP A 17 -2.62 9.97 -8.48
C ASP A 17 -3.79 9.02 -8.24
N SER A 18 -4.70 9.42 -7.35
CA SER A 18 -5.87 8.62 -6.96
C SER A 18 -6.87 8.34 -8.09
N ARG A 19 -6.67 8.95 -9.28
CA ARG A 19 -7.54 8.76 -10.45
C ARG A 19 -7.30 7.44 -11.17
N ASN A 20 -6.25 6.69 -10.86
CA ASN A 20 -5.87 5.43 -11.53
C ASN A 20 -5.66 5.61 -13.05
N VAL A 21 -4.83 6.56 -13.44
CA VAL A 21 -4.55 6.90 -14.84
C VAL A 21 -3.19 6.38 -15.30
N ILE A 22 -3.07 6.07 -16.59
CA ILE A 22 -1.82 5.55 -17.18
C ILE A 22 -1.16 6.51 -18.18
N PHE A 23 -1.83 7.60 -18.57
CA PHE A 23 -1.32 8.51 -19.61
C PHE A 23 -0.06 9.28 -19.20
N LEU A 24 0.24 9.36 -17.89
CA LEU A 24 1.48 9.96 -17.37
C LEU A 24 2.69 9.02 -17.50
N HIS A 25 2.47 7.78 -17.89
CA HIS A 25 3.46 6.71 -17.92
C HIS A 25 3.62 6.07 -19.31
N PRO A 26 3.72 6.87 -20.40
CA PRO A 26 3.89 6.29 -21.72
C PRO A 26 5.20 5.51 -21.77
N ARG A 27 5.20 4.38 -22.49
CA ARG A 27 6.37 3.53 -22.72
C ARG A 27 6.67 3.45 -24.21
N ASP A 28 7.93 3.56 -24.57
CA ASP A 28 8.39 3.27 -25.92
C ASP A 28 8.44 1.74 -26.18
N GLU A 29 8.77 1.36 -27.42
CA GLU A 29 8.89 -0.06 -27.84
C GLU A 29 9.93 -0.82 -27.04
N GLN A 30 10.92 -0.13 -26.47
CA GLN A 30 11.98 -0.68 -25.63
C GLN A 30 11.57 -0.71 -24.13
N GLY A 31 10.39 -0.20 -23.79
CA GLY A 31 9.88 -0.13 -22.43
C GLY A 31 10.39 1.04 -21.59
N ASN A 32 11.14 1.99 -22.20
CA ASN A 32 11.60 3.18 -21.49
C ASN A 32 10.45 4.15 -21.26
N THR A 33 10.50 4.88 -20.16
CA THR A 33 9.52 5.87 -19.76
C THR A 33 10.09 7.28 -19.82
N PRO A 34 9.61 8.14 -20.75
CA PRO A 34 10.12 9.51 -20.86
C PRO A 34 9.68 10.41 -19.71
N LEU A 35 8.54 10.14 -19.09
CA LEU A 35 7.97 10.89 -17.98
C LEU A 35 8.13 10.14 -16.65
N PHE A 36 7.08 9.55 -16.15
CA PHE A 36 7.06 8.83 -14.88
C PHE A 36 7.26 7.33 -15.08
N THR A 37 7.91 6.70 -14.11
CA THR A 37 8.27 5.28 -14.17
C THR A 37 7.17 4.39 -13.61
N ALA A 38 6.54 4.83 -12.52
CA ALA A 38 5.58 4.05 -11.76
C ALA A 38 4.57 4.96 -11.03
N GLU A 39 3.48 4.34 -10.57
CA GLU A 39 2.39 4.95 -9.83
C GLU A 39 2.24 4.31 -8.46
N TRP A 40 2.04 5.10 -7.40
CA TRP A 40 1.61 4.59 -6.10
C TRP A 40 0.21 4.03 -6.21
N ASN A 41 0.03 2.81 -5.68
CA ASN A 41 -1.20 2.05 -5.85
C ASN A 41 -2.04 2.05 -4.58
N ASP A 42 -2.82 3.12 -4.39
CA ASP A 42 -3.74 3.23 -3.25
C ASP A 42 -4.80 2.13 -3.27
N ASP A 43 -5.22 1.66 -4.44
CA ASP A 43 -6.22 0.59 -4.56
C ASP A 43 -5.72 -0.72 -3.93
N PHE A 44 -4.43 -1.04 -4.07
CA PHE A 44 -3.84 -2.19 -3.40
C PHE A 44 -3.93 -2.03 -1.88
N HIS A 45 -3.52 -0.88 -1.35
CA HIS A 45 -3.62 -0.58 0.08
C HIS A 45 -5.07 -0.72 0.56
N ASN A 46 -5.99 -0.01 -0.08
CA ASN A 46 -7.38 0.05 0.35
C ASN A 46 -8.03 -1.34 0.35
N ALA A 47 -7.82 -2.14 -0.71
CA ALA A 47 -8.33 -3.49 -0.79
C ALA A 47 -7.73 -4.41 0.30
N ALA A 48 -6.39 -4.37 0.50
CA ALA A 48 -5.70 -5.12 1.53
C ALA A 48 -6.17 -4.73 2.94
N HIS A 49 -6.35 -3.43 3.18
CA HIS A 49 -6.79 -2.90 4.46
C HIS A 49 -8.20 -3.38 4.81
N VAL A 50 -9.16 -3.18 3.91
CA VAL A 50 -10.56 -3.63 4.12
C VAL A 50 -10.62 -5.14 4.30
N PHE A 51 -9.89 -5.90 3.50
CA PHE A 51 -9.82 -7.35 3.60
C PHE A 51 -9.30 -7.83 4.96
N ALA A 52 -8.32 -7.12 5.54
CA ALA A 52 -7.73 -7.51 6.82
C ALA A 52 -8.50 -7.01 8.04
N THR A 53 -9.02 -5.77 7.99
CA THR A 53 -9.62 -5.08 9.14
C THR A 53 -11.15 -5.14 9.17
N GLY A 54 -11.78 -5.18 7.98
CA GLY A 54 -13.23 -5.05 7.83
C GLY A 54 -13.72 -3.61 7.95
N GLU A 55 -12.84 -2.60 8.01
CA GLU A 55 -13.24 -1.19 8.03
C GLU A 55 -13.88 -0.78 6.69
N THR A 56 -15.00 -0.04 6.75
CA THR A 56 -15.82 0.27 5.56
C THR A 56 -16.24 1.73 5.46
N HIS A 57 -15.66 2.60 6.29
CA HIS A 57 -15.99 4.03 6.30
C HIS A 57 -15.11 4.84 5.35
N ALA A 58 -15.54 6.05 5.03
CA ALA A 58 -14.86 6.98 4.13
C ALA A 58 -14.48 6.29 2.78
N TYR A 59 -13.26 6.48 2.31
CA TYR A 59 -12.79 5.88 1.05
C TYR A 59 -12.74 4.34 1.04
N TYR A 60 -12.76 3.69 2.21
CA TYR A 60 -12.80 2.23 2.30
C TYR A 60 -14.15 1.63 1.87
N GLN A 61 -15.24 2.42 1.83
CA GLN A 61 -16.53 1.93 1.36
C GLN A 61 -16.51 1.40 -0.08
N ASP A 62 -15.64 1.96 -0.92
CA ASP A 62 -15.43 1.50 -2.29
C ASP A 62 -14.87 0.08 -2.35
N PHE A 63 -14.19 -0.36 -1.30
CA PHE A 63 -13.52 -1.65 -1.22
C PHE A 63 -14.25 -2.67 -0.34
N ALA A 64 -15.32 -2.26 0.35
CA ALA A 64 -16.09 -3.09 1.26
C ALA A 64 -16.83 -4.26 0.58
N PRO A 65 -17.47 -4.10 -0.60
CA PRO A 65 -18.06 -5.24 -1.29
C PRO A 65 -16.97 -6.18 -1.83
N GLU A 66 -17.02 -7.45 -1.43
CA GLU A 66 -16.12 -8.53 -1.89
C GLU A 66 -14.61 -8.18 -1.79
N PRO A 67 -14.11 -7.80 -0.59
CA PRO A 67 -12.76 -7.27 -0.42
C PRO A 67 -11.68 -8.24 -0.88
N GLU A 68 -11.87 -9.55 -0.72
CA GLU A 68 -10.96 -10.58 -1.23
C GLU A 68 -10.84 -10.56 -2.75
N LYS A 69 -11.93 -10.35 -3.47
CA LYS A 69 -11.91 -10.26 -4.93
C LYS A 69 -11.22 -8.98 -5.40
N LYS A 70 -11.45 -7.86 -4.72
CA LYS A 70 -10.78 -6.60 -5.00
C LYS A 70 -9.29 -6.68 -4.73
N PHE A 71 -8.89 -7.31 -3.62
CA PHE A 71 -7.48 -7.52 -3.34
C PHE A 71 -6.82 -8.48 -4.34
N ALA A 72 -7.52 -9.55 -4.74
CA ALA A 72 -7.06 -10.44 -5.81
C ALA A 72 -6.89 -9.69 -7.14
N ARG A 73 -7.82 -8.78 -7.48
CA ARG A 73 -7.73 -7.93 -8.68
C ARG A 73 -6.56 -6.95 -8.60
N ALA A 74 -6.37 -6.28 -7.45
CA ALA A 74 -5.23 -5.40 -7.25
C ALA A 74 -3.89 -6.11 -7.46
N LEU A 75 -3.74 -7.31 -6.89
CA LEU A 75 -2.57 -8.16 -7.11
C LEU A 75 -2.39 -8.58 -8.57
N ALA A 76 -3.49 -8.96 -9.25
CA ALA A 76 -3.43 -9.49 -10.60
C ALA A 76 -3.22 -8.42 -11.67
N GLU A 77 -3.92 -7.30 -11.54
CA GLU A 77 -4.10 -6.31 -12.60
C GLU A 77 -3.53 -4.93 -12.22
N GLY A 78 -3.25 -4.69 -10.94
CA GLY A 78 -2.76 -3.43 -10.38
C GLY A 78 -3.89 -2.60 -9.78
N PHE A 79 -4.65 -1.85 -10.58
CA PHE A 79 -5.78 -1.08 -10.05
C PHE A 79 -7.04 -1.94 -9.89
N VAL A 80 -7.81 -1.65 -8.85
CA VAL A 80 -9.16 -2.21 -8.65
C VAL A 80 -10.16 -1.49 -9.54
N TYR A 81 -10.11 -0.16 -9.57
CA TYR A 81 -10.99 0.67 -10.39
C TYR A 81 -10.33 0.94 -11.74
N GLN A 82 -10.97 0.46 -12.81
CA GLN A 82 -10.50 0.57 -14.19
C GLN A 82 -11.59 1.08 -15.14
N GLY A 83 -12.46 1.98 -14.64
CA GLY A 83 -13.61 2.56 -15.32
C GLY A 83 -14.93 2.33 -14.59
N GLU A 84 -14.93 1.54 -13.53
CA GLU A 84 -16.12 1.29 -12.73
C GLU A 84 -16.54 2.55 -11.92
N ILE A 85 -17.80 2.57 -11.50
CA ILE A 85 -18.36 3.65 -10.69
C ILE A 85 -17.90 3.50 -9.24
N SER A 86 -17.25 4.54 -8.70
CA SER A 86 -16.92 4.65 -7.28
C SER A 86 -18.21 4.84 -6.45
N LEU A 87 -18.34 4.08 -5.38
CA LEU A 87 -19.48 4.23 -4.44
C LEU A 87 -19.36 5.54 -3.66
N GLN A 88 -18.15 6.03 -3.46
CA GLN A 88 -17.87 7.26 -2.74
C GLN A 88 -18.26 8.50 -3.52
N THR A 89 -17.94 8.55 -4.81
CA THR A 89 -18.14 9.74 -5.64
C THR A 89 -19.36 9.64 -6.57
N GLY A 90 -19.82 8.43 -6.90
CA GLY A 90 -20.85 8.18 -7.91
C GLY A 90 -20.34 8.39 -9.35
N GLU A 91 -19.03 8.58 -9.55
CA GLU A 91 -18.41 8.82 -10.85
C GLU A 91 -17.53 7.64 -11.26
N SER A 92 -17.27 7.53 -12.58
CA SER A 92 -16.32 6.55 -13.10
C SER A 92 -14.90 6.87 -12.65
N ARG A 93 -14.16 5.84 -12.17
CA ARG A 93 -12.78 5.97 -11.70
C ARG A 93 -11.87 4.98 -12.41
N GLY A 94 -10.71 5.46 -12.82
CA GLY A 94 -9.66 4.65 -13.42
C GLY A 94 -9.81 4.40 -14.92
N VAL A 95 -8.81 3.73 -15.44
CA VAL A 95 -8.75 3.24 -16.82
C VAL A 95 -8.15 1.85 -16.84
N GLU A 96 -8.42 1.07 -17.91
CA GLU A 96 -7.79 -0.24 -18.09
C GLU A 96 -6.27 -0.14 -18.00
N CYS A 97 -5.65 -0.97 -17.15
CA CYS A 97 -4.22 -0.93 -16.87
C CYS A 97 -3.51 -2.29 -17.07
N GLN A 98 -4.20 -3.33 -17.51
CA GLN A 98 -3.65 -4.69 -17.70
C GLN A 98 -2.49 -4.77 -18.73
N THR A 99 -2.31 -3.72 -19.54
CA THR A 99 -1.17 -3.61 -20.47
C THR A 99 0.10 -3.10 -19.81
N GLN A 100 -0.01 -2.57 -18.60
CA GLN A 100 1.14 -2.07 -17.86
C GLN A 100 1.96 -3.24 -17.27
N PRO A 101 3.30 -3.14 -17.26
CA PRO A 101 4.14 -4.15 -16.61
C PRO A 101 3.97 -4.08 -15.09
N PRO A 102 4.25 -5.17 -14.35
CA PRO A 102 4.16 -5.16 -12.89
C PRO A 102 4.93 -4.03 -12.20
N GLN A 103 6.06 -3.62 -12.77
CA GLN A 103 6.89 -2.52 -12.25
C GLN A 103 6.27 -1.12 -12.43
N PHE A 104 5.09 -1.03 -13.02
CA PHE A 104 4.31 0.19 -13.05
C PHE A 104 3.68 0.50 -11.67
N PHE A 105 3.30 -0.53 -10.91
CA PHE A 105 2.60 -0.39 -9.65
C PHE A 105 3.57 -0.39 -8.47
N VAL A 106 3.51 0.65 -7.63
CA VAL A 106 4.17 0.70 -6.32
C VAL A 106 3.13 0.38 -5.26
N ASP A 107 3.14 -0.88 -4.81
CA ASP A 107 2.19 -1.37 -3.82
C ASP A 107 2.70 -1.14 -2.40
N PHE A 108 1.79 -0.93 -1.49
CA PHE A 108 2.05 -0.83 -0.05
C PHE A 108 0.83 -1.30 0.75
N ILE A 109 1.06 -1.88 1.93
CA ILE A 109 -0.02 -2.25 2.85
C ILE A 109 -0.32 -1.13 3.84
N GLN A 110 0.58 -0.17 4.00
CA GLN A 110 0.42 1.09 4.69
C GLN A 110 1.53 2.07 4.25
N ASN A 111 1.31 3.36 4.41
CA ASN A 111 2.31 4.40 4.27
C ASN A 111 2.05 5.55 5.26
N HIS A 112 2.79 6.65 5.14
CA HIS A 112 2.67 7.80 6.03
C HIS A 112 1.28 8.46 5.92
N ASP A 113 0.69 8.45 4.75
CA ASP A 113 -0.58 9.13 4.48
C ASP A 113 -1.76 8.38 5.12
N GLN A 114 -1.96 7.10 4.77
CA GLN A 114 -3.06 6.32 5.34
C GLN A 114 -2.92 6.14 6.86
N THR A 115 -1.70 5.97 7.38
CA THR A 115 -1.47 5.87 8.83
C THR A 115 -1.63 7.22 9.50
N GLY A 116 -0.99 8.28 8.97
CA GLY A 116 -1.01 9.61 9.55
C GLY A 116 -2.39 10.30 9.49
N ASN A 117 -3.22 9.93 8.54
CA ASN A 117 -4.58 10.47 8.44
C ASN A 117 -5.59 9.80 9.38
N ARG A 118 -5.23 8.73 10.08
CA ARG A 118 -6.06 8.15 11.14
C ARG A 118 -6.06 9.05 12.38
N ALA A 119 -7.16 9.05 13.15
CA ALA A 119 -7.29 9.88 14.35
C ALA A 119 -6.16 9.64 15.36
N GLN A 120 -5.78 8.38 15.59
CA GLN A 120 -4.74 7.97 16.53
C GLN A 120 -3.50 7.40 15.84
N GLY A 121 -3.38 7.50 14.51
CA GLY A 121 -2.21 7.08 13.75
C GLY A 121 -1.89 5.59 13.87
N GLU A 122 -2.91 4.72 14.04
CA GLU A 122 -2.73 3.30 14.26
C GLU A 122 -2.16 2.62 13.02
N ARG A 123 -1.15 1.77 13.24
CA ARG A 123 -0.57 0.94 12.21
C ARG A 123 -1.43 -0.29 11.90
N LEU A 124 -1.30 -0.82 10.70
CA LEU A 124 -2.05 -2.01 10.27
C LEU A 124 -1.89 -3.19 11.23
N ILE A 125 -0.71 -3.40 11.79
CA ILE A 125 -0.46 -4.47 12.77
C ILE A 125 -1.31 -4.33 14.04
N THR A 126 -1.60 -3.10 14.46
CA THR A 126 -2.46 -2.80 15.61
C THR A 126 -3.94 -3.05 15.27
N LEU A 127 -4.35 -2.73 14.05
CA LEU A 127 -5.75 -2.85 13.58
C LEU A 127 -6.12 -4.29 13.21
N ALA A 128 -5.28 -4.96 12.43
CA ALA A 128 -5.57 -6.28 11.86
C ALA A 128 -4.94 -7.44 12.66
N GLY A 129 -3.99 -7.14 13.54
CA GLY A 129 -3.19 -8.13 14.26
C GLY A 129 -1.98 -8.63 13.49
N ALA A 130 -1.01 -9.18 14.23
CA ALA A 130 0.29 -9.58 13.70
C ALA A 130 0.20 -10.66 12.60
N ASP A 131 -0.69 -11.64 12.74
CA ASP A 131 -0.76 -12.76 11.79
C ASP A 131 -1.28 -12.32 10.42
N LYS A 132 -2.38 -11.56 10.38
CA LYS A 132 -2.90 -11.01 9.12
C LYS A 132 -1.89 -10.06 8.47
N THR A 133 -1.24 -9.21 9.26
CA THR A 133 -0.21 -8.29 8.75
C THR A 133 0.97 -9.03 8.15
N ARG A 134 1.42 -10.16 8.74
CA ARG A 134 2.46 -11.03 8.15
C ARG A 134 2.05 -11.59 6.80
N VAL A 135 0.81 -12.05 6.68
CA VAL A 135 0.29 -12.59 5.41
C VAL A 135 0.26 -11.50 4.34
N LEU A 136 -0.22 -10.29 4.67
CA LEU A 136 -0.24 -9.17 3.72
C LEU A 136 1.17 -8.70 3.35
N LEU A 137 2.10 -8.64 4.31
CA LEU A 137 3.50 -8.33 4.03
C LEU A 137 4.14 -9.38 3.10
N ALA A 138 3.80 -10.67 3.28
CA ALA A 138 4.25 -11.71 2.36
C ALA A 138 3.65 -11.51 0.96
N ALA A 139 2.37 -11.18 0.85
CA ALA A 139 1.73 -10.88 -0.43
C ALA A 139 2.41 -9.69 -1.13
N LEU A 140 2.66 -8.60 -0.40
CA LEU A 140 3.36 -7.42 -0.90
C LEU A 140 4.75 -7.76 -1.44
N LEU A 141 5.57 -8.44 -0.62
CA LEU A 141 6.97 -8.71 -0.97
C LEU A 141 7.14 -9.84 -2.00
N LEU A 142 6.18 -10.74 -2.14
CA LEU A 142 6.22 -11.85 -3.08
C LEU A 142 5.35 -11.65 -4.32
N SER A 143 4.64 -10.52 -4.45
CA SER A 143 4.02 -10.09 -5.71
C SER A 143 5.06 -9.60 -6.71
N PRO A 144 4.78 -9.54 -8.01
CA PRO A 144 5.70 -8.98 -8.99
C PRO A 144 5.76 -7.44 -9.01
N HIS A 145 4.83 -6.75 -8.35
CA HIS A 145 4.80 -5.29 -8.25
C HIS A 145 5.98 -4.75 -7.43
N ILE A 146 6.22 -3.44 -7.47
CA ILE A 146 7.26 -2.79 -6.66
C ILE A 146 6.73 -2.63 -5.23
N PRO A 147 7.35 -3.27 -4.22
CA PRO A 147 6.91 -3.11 -2.84
C PRO A 147 7.50 -1.83 -2.23
N LEU A 148 6.64 -1.06 -1.57
CA LEU A 148 7.04 0.04 -0.69
C LEU A 148 6.76 -0.38 0.76
N LEU A 149 7.79 -0.35 1.59
CA LEU A 149 7.69 -0.60 3.02
C LEU A 149 7.62 0.72 3.78
N PHE A 150 6.64 0.85 4.65
CA PHE A 150 6.60 1.98 5.57
C PHE A 150 7.58 1.75 6.73
N MET A 151 8.24 2.79 7.18
CA MET A 151 9.27 2.71 8.23
C MET A 151 8.79 1.94 9.47
N GLY A 152 9.58 0.98 9.91
CA GLY A 152 9.29 0.11 11.06
C GLY A 152 8.47 -1.14 10.73
N GLU A 153 7.89 -1.23 9.55
CA GLU A 153 7.10 -2.38 9.13
C GLU A 153 7.94 -3.66 9.11
N GLU A 154 9.20 -3.54 8.73
CA GLU A 154 10.17 -4.63 8.65
C GLU A 154 10.48 -5.30 10.00
N PHE A 155 10.24 -4.62 11.12
CA PHE A 155 10.41 -5.19 12.46
C PHE A 155 9.12 -5.19 13.31
N GLY A 156 7.97 -4.96 12.65
CA GLY A 156 6.67 -5.06 13.29
C GLY A 156 6.39 -3.94 14.28
N GLU A 157 6.79 -2.70 13.94
CA GLU A 157 6.54 -1.50 14.75
C GLU A 157 5.06 -1.31 15.06
N THR A 158 4.77 -0.96 16.31
CA THR A 158 3.42 -0.69 16.81
C THR A 158 3.22 0.74 17.30
N GLN A 159 4.32 1.53 17.40
CA GLN A 159 4.19 2.95 17.71
C GLN A 159 3.34 3.63 16.62
N PRO A 160 2.37 4.49 17.02
CA PRO A 160 1.53 5.17 16.04
C PRO A 160 2.37 6.11 15.16
N PHE A 161 1.82 6.47 14.02
CA PHE A 161 2.35 7.56 13.22
C PHE A 161 1.26 8.61 13.06
N LEU A 162 1.30 9.60 13.92
CA LEU A 162 0.30 10.65 14.01
C LEU A 162 0.54 11.73 12.95
N PHE A 163 -0.50 12.45 12.60
CA PHE A 163 -0.36 13.66 11.80
C PHE A 163 0.27 14.77 12.65
N PHE A 164 1.47 15.21 12.30
CA PHE A 164 2.19 16.27 13.02
C PHE A 164 2.76 17.33 12.07
N THR A 165 2.82 18.55 12.56
CA THR A 165 3.30 19.72 11.83
C THR A 165 4.11 20.63 12.78
N ASP A 166 4.80 21.62 12.21
CA ASP A 166 5.54 22.65 12.97
C ASP A 166 5.10 24.05 12.51
N PHE A 167 3.79 24.27 12.46
CA PHE A 167 3.22 25.56 12.11
C PHE A 167 3.04 26.44 13.35
N HIS A 168 3.05 27.76 13.15
CA HIS A 168 2.91 28.76 14.19
C HIS A 168 1.77 29.74 13.88
N GLY A 169 1.33 30.50 14.91
CA GLY A 169 0.31 31.53 14.76
C GLY A 169 -1.03 31.03 14.22
N ASP A 170 -1.63 31.80 13.32
CA ASP A 170 -2.97 31.51 12.77
C ASP A 170 -3.01 30.20 11.97
N LEU A 171 -1.93 29.83 11.28
CA LEU A 171 -1.85 28.59 10.54
C LEU A 171 -1.88 27.37 11.46
N ALA A 172 -1.15 27.43 12.59
CA ALA A 172 -1.20 26.36 13.60
C ALA A 172 -2.60 26.16 14.16
N LYS A 173 -3.31 27.28 14.43
CA LYS A 173 -4.69 27.25 14.90
C LYS A 173 -5.64 26.63 13.84
N ALA A 174 -5.52 27.07 12.59
CA ALA A 174 -6.35 26.57 11.50
C ALA A 174 -6.15 25.06 11.25
N VAL A 175 -4.89 24.58 11.31
CA VAL A 175 -4.58 23.14 11.13
C VAL A 175 -5.14 22.32 12.29
N ARG A 176 -5.00 22.77 13.54
CA ARG A 176 -5.57 22.09 14.73
C ARG A 176 -7.07 22.00 14.64
N GLU A 177 -7.76 23.11 14.34
CA GLU A 177 -9.22 23.15 14.24
C GLU A 177 -9.71 22.31 13.05
N GLY A 178 -9.03 22.35 11.92
CA GLY A 178 -9.33 21.53 10.74
C GLY A 178 -9.26 20.04 11.07
N ARG A 179 -8.16 19.62 11.69
CA ARG A 179 -7.94 18.23 12.09
C ARG A 179 -8.98 17.74 13.10
N ALA A 180 -9.34 18.55 14.10
CA ALA A 180 -10.39 18.21 15.06
C ALA A 180 -11.76 18.04 14.37
N LYS A 181 -12.10 18.90 13.40
CA LYS A 181 -13.37 18.82 12.65
C LYS A 181 -13.48 17.58 11.79
N GLU A 182 -12.39 17.13 11.21
CA GLU A 182 -12.33 15.95 10.33
C GLU A 182 -12.86 14.69 11.03
N PHE A 183 -12.68 14.57 12.35
CA PHE A 183 -13.11 13.43 13.15
C PHE A 183 -14.37 13.70 13.98
N THR A 184 -14.91 14.91 13.93
CA THR A 184 -16.15 15.24 14.66
C THR A 184 -17.35 14.48 14.06
N GLY A 185 -18.02 13.68 14.89
CA GLY A 185 -19.22 12.94 14.47
C GLY A 185 -18.97 11.56 13.87
N HIS A 186 -17.74 11.07 13.83
CA HIS A 186 -17.46 9.67 13.48
C HIS A 186 -17.75 8.77 14.68
N ALA A 187 -18.68 7.84 14.53
CA ALA A 187 -19.07 6.89 15.58
C ALA A 187 -17.84 6.08 16.03
N GLY A 188 -17.52 6.11 17.32
CA GLY A 188 -16.43 5.35 17.92
C GLY A 188 -15.17 6.15 18.28
N HIS A 189 -15.11 7.43 18.00
CA HIS A 189 -13.98 8.31 18.40
C HIS A 189 -14.43 9.27 19.52
N ASP A 190 -14.41 8.76 20.76
CA ASP A 190 -14.55 9.60 21.98
C ASP A 190 -13.19 10.20 22.38
N ASP A 191 -12.12 9.79 21.71
CA ASP A 191 -10.76 10.26 21.97
C ASP A 191 -10.47 11.58 21.24
N THR A 192 -9.95 12.53 21.97
CA THR A 192 -9.47 13.80 21.40
C THR A 192 -8.34 13.54 20.43
N VAL A 193 -8.48 14.00 19.19
CA VAL A 193 -7.42 13.93 18.18
C VAL A 193 -6.21 14.73 18.70
N PRO A 194 -4.98 14.15 18.67
CA PRO A 194 -3.79 14.85 19.11
C PRO A 194 -3.58 16.16 18.36
N ASP A 195 -3.12 17.21 19.06
CA ASP A 195 -2.76 18.48 18.42
C ASP A 195 -1.58 18.26 17.46
N PRO A 196 -1.73 18.53 16.16
CA PRO A 196 -0.65 18.35 15.20
C PRO A 196 0.62 19.17 15.49
N ASN A 197 0.48 20.31 16.15
CA ASN A 197 1.60 21.20 16.47
C ASN A 197 2.22 20.96 17.87
N ASP A 198 1.69 19.98 18.63
CA ASP A 198 2.30 19.60 19.91
C ASP A 198 3.54 18.73 19.63
N VAL A 199 4.67 19.09 20.23
CA VAL A 199 5.92 18.32 20.12
C VAL A 199 5.73 16.85 20.55
N ASN A 200 4.83 16.57 21.49
CA ASN A 200 4.53 15.20 21.94
C ASN A 200 3.87 14.37 20.81
N THR A 201 3.11 14.98 19.91
CA THR A 201 2.54 14.30 18.75
C THR A 201 3.65 13.76 17.84
N PHE A 202 4.68 14.57 17.58
CA PHE A 202 5.88 14.14 16.87
C PHE A 202 6.67 13.08 17.66
N VAL A 203 6.89 13.29 18.95
CA VAL A 203 7.68 12.35 19.79
C VAL A 203 7.02 10.97 19.83
N ARG A 204 5.70 10.90 19.95
CA ARG A 204 4.92 9.65 19.90
C ARG A 204 4.97 8.96 18.54
N SER A 205 5.24 9.68 17.46
CA SER A 205 5.35 9.15 16.10
C SER A 205 6.73 8.55 15.78
N LYS A 206 7.70 8.69 16.68
CA LYS A 206 9.04 8.12 16.50
C LYS A 206 9.00 6.61 16.63
N LEU A 207 9.84 5.94 15.83
CA LEU A 207 10.05 4.50 15.95
C LEU A 207 10.67 4.12 17.30
N ASP A 208 10.19 3.03 17.88
CA ASP A 208 10.87 2.40 19.02
C ASP A 208 11.99 1.47 18.53
N TRP A 209 13.18 2.03 18.38
CA TRP A 209 14.36 1.25 17.96
C TRP A 209 14.75 0.12 18.93
N HIS A 210 14.31 0.14 20.20
CA HIS A 210 14.56 -0.95 21.15
C HIS A 210 13.79 -2.21 20.76
N LYS A 211 12.67 -2.07 20.06
CA LYS A 211 11.86 -3.20 19.58
C LYS A 211 12.67 -4.17 18.70
N ILE A 212 13.62 -3.68 17.93
CA ILE A 212 14.50 -4.51 17.08
C ILE A 212 15.27 -5.55 17.93
N ALA A 213 15.61 -5.21 19.18
CA ALA A 213 16.34 -6.11 20.07
C ALA A 213 15.46 -7.15 20.77
N THR A 214 14.16 -6.99 20.75
CA THR A 214 13.20 -7.95 21.34
C THR A 214 13.12 -9.23 20.49
N ASP A 215 12.62 -10.31 21.08
CA ASP A 215 12.43 -11.57 20.34
C ASP A 215 11.37 -11.43 19.24
N GLU A 216 10.33 -10.62 19.48
CA GLU A 216 9.31 -10.29 18.48
C GLU A 216 9.91 -9.53 17.31
N GLY A 217 10.61 -8.42 17.57
CA GLY A 217 11.25 -7.60 16.52
C GLY A 217 12.27 -8.39 15.70
N LYS A 218 13.09 -9.22 16.37
CA LYS A 218 14.03 -10.14 15.69
C LYS A 218 13.30 -11.15 14.80
N THR A 219 12.13 -11.63 15.25
CA THR A 219 11.34 -12.59 14.48
C THR A 219 10.75 -11.92 13.24
N TRP A 220 10.22 -10.68 13.36
CA TRP A 220 9.76 -9.89 12.24
C TRP A 220 10.87 -9.58 11.23
N LEU A 221 12.03 -9.13 11.71
CA LEU A 221 13.19 -8.86 10.85
C LEU A 221 13.66 -10.09 10.08
N ARG A 222 13.72 -11.26 10.75
CA ARG A 222 14.07 -12.52 10.09
C ARG A 222 13.04 -12.88 9.00
N PHE A 223 11.76 -12.73 9.31
CA PHE A 223 10.68 -12.99 8.37
C PHE A 223 10.78 -12.06 7.15
N THR A 224 10.87 -10.75 7.35
CA THR A 224 10.99 -9.77 6.27
C THR A 224 12.24 -10.02 5.41
N ARG A 225 13.38 -10.27 6.05
CA ARG A 225 14.62 -10.62 5.34
C ARG A 225 14.49 -11.90 4.52
N HIS A 226 13.80 -12.90 5.05
CA HIS A 226 13.52 -14.14 4.31
C HIS A 226 12.68 -13.88 3.06
N LEU A 227 11.59 -13.11 3.19
CA LEU A 227 10.74 -12.74 2.05
C LEU A 227 11.52 -11.96 0.98
N LEU A 228 12.35 -10.98 1.38
CA LEU A 228 13.20 -10.23 0.46
C LEU A 228 14.23 -11.13 -0.24
N THR A 229 14.76 -12.12 0.47
CA THR A 229 15.68 -13.12 -0.13
C THR A 229 14.95 -13.96 -1.18
N LEU A 230 13.73 -14.43 -0.88
CA LEU A 230 12.90 -15.16 -1.84
C LEU A 230 12.55 -14.28 -3.06
N ARG A 231 12.14 -13.04 -2.82
CA ARG A 231 11.87 -12.07 -3.89
C ARG A 231 13.08 -11.90 -4.80
N HIS A 232 14.24 -11.63 -4.23
CA HIS A 232 15.49 -11.44 -5.00
C HIS A 232 15.85 -12.70 -5.80
N ARG A 233 15.67 -13.87 -5.21
CA ARG A 233 16.05 -15.15 -5.84
C ARG A 233 15.09 -15.58 -6.95
N TYR A 234 13.79 -15.38 -6.78
CA TYR A 234 12.78 -16.00 -7.66
C TYR A 234 11.94 -15.00 -8.47
N ILE A 235 11.67 -13.80 -7.93
CA ILE A 235 10.78 -12.84 -8.57
C ILE A 235 11.55 -11.82 -9.42
N VAL A 236 12.62 -11.25 -8.88
CA VAL A 236 13.44 -10.28 -9.62
C VAL A 236 13.94 -10.85 -10.96
N PRO A 237 14.44 -12.10 -11.05
CA PRO A 237 14.82 -12.67 -12.33
C PRO A 237 13.67 -12.81 -13.34
N LEU A 238 12.45 -13.06 -12.87
CA LEU A 238 11.27 -13.09 -13.75
C LEU A 238 10.97 -11.71 -14.34
N LEU A 239 11.09 -10.66 -13.54
CA LEU A 239 10.85 -9.27 -13.96
C LEU A 239 11.87 -8.78 -15.00
N HIS A 240 13.09 -9.35 -15.01
CA HIS A 240 14.14 -8.98 -15.97
C HIS A 240 14.01 -9.67 -17.33
N GLN A 241 13.08 -10.63 -17.49
CA GLN A 241 12.93 -11.34 -18.77
C GLN A 241 12.29 -10.47 -19.87
N GLY A 242 11.68 -9.34 -19.49
CA GLY A 242 10.88 -8.55 -20.42
C GLY A 242 9.60 -9.27 -20.84
N GLY A 243 8.91 -8.72 -21.82
CA GLY A 243 7.66 -9.27 -22.34
C GLY A 243 6.44 -8.88 -21.50
N THR A 244 5.28 -9.28 -21.98
CA THR A 244 4.01 -8.98 -21.30
C THR A 244 3.77 -9.97 -20.17
N VAL A 245 3.54 -9.47 -18.97
CA VAL A 245 3.13 -10.25 -17.81
C VAL A 245 1.61 -10.10 -17.66
N LYS A 246 0.90 -11.22 -17.58
CA LYS A 246 -0.55 -11.24 -17.37
C LYS A 246 -0.87 -11.85 -16.03
N GLY A 247 -1.45 -11.04 -15.15
CA GLY A 247 -2.03 -11.48 -13.89
C GLY A 247 -3.47 -11.97 -14.10
N LYS A 248 -3.86 -12.95 -13.31
CA LYS A 248 -5.23 -13.47 -13.27
C LYS A 248 -5.59 -13.85 -11.84
N ALA A 249 -6.65 -13.20 -11.32
CA ALA A 249 -7.28 -13.62 -10.07
C ALA A 249 -7.97 -14.98 -10.28
N ILE A 250 -7.85 -15.85 -9.28
CA ILE A 250 -8.48 -17.18 -9.25
C ILE A 250 -9.63 -17.11 -8.25
N GLU A 251 -10.75 -17.68 -8.61
CA GLU A 251 -11.90 -17.77 -7.70
C GLU A 251 -11.57 -18.65 -6.50
N THR A 252 -11.89 -18.14 -5.31
CA THR A 252 -11.57 -18.79 -4.03
C THR A 252 -12.74 -18.69 -3.07
N ALA A 253 -12.67 -19.43 -1.96
CA ALA A 253 -13.60 -19.31 -0.86
C ALA A 253 -13.40 -17.96 -0.12
N PRO A 254 -14.42 -17.44 0.61
CA PRO A 254 -14.28 -16.23 1.43
C PRO A 254 -13.08 -16.29 2.38
N GLY A 255 -12.38 -15.16 2.53
CA GLY A 255 -11.16 -15.05 3.32
C GLY A 255 -9.90 -15.54 2.64
N MET A 256 -10.00 -16.06 1.41
CA MET A 256 -8.88 -16.52 0.61
C MET A 256 -8.66 -15.64 -0.60
N VAL A 257 -7.42 -15.53 -1.04
CA VAL A 257 -7.02 -14.87 -2.28
C VAL A 257 -6.03 -15.77 -3.02
N ALA A 258 -6.21 -15.94 -4.33
CA ALA A 258 -5.26 -16.62 -5.18
C ALA A 258 -5.09 -15.88 -6.51
N VAL A 259 -3.83 -15.77 -6.95
CA VAL A 259 -3.45 -15.08 -8.19
C VAL A 259 -2.35 -15.82 -8.90
N ASN A 260 -2.44 -15.87 -10.23
CA ASN A 260 -1.39 -16.38 -11.11
C ASN A 260 -0.88 -15.26 -12.01
N TRP A 261 0.44 -15.12 -12.12
CA TRP A 261 1.08 -14.24 -13.11
C TRP A 261 1.85 -15.08 -14.12
N ARG A 262 1.53 -14.91 -15.40
CA ARG A 262 2.18 -15.62 -16.49
C ARG A 262 3.35 -14.79 -17.03
N PHE A 263 4.55 -15.31 -16.87
CA PHE A 263 5.79 -14.80 -17.44
C PHE A 263 6.22 -15.61 -18.66
N PRO A 264 7.14 -15.12 -19.49
CA PRO A 264 7.65 -15.92 -20.63
C PRO A 264 8.22 -17.27 -20.22
N SER A 265 8.91 -17.36 -19.07
CA SER A 265 9.56 -18.60 -18.60
C SER A 265 8.69 -19.48 -17.69
N GLY A 266 7.51 -19.03 -17.29
CA GLY A 266 6.67 -19.81 -16.37
C GLY A 266 5.57 -19.02 -15.69
N THR A 267 5.01 -19.59 -14.64
CA THR A 267 3.91 -18.99 -13.88
C THR A 267 4.34 -18.82 -12.43
N LEU A 268 4.20 -17.61 -11.90
CA LEU A 268 4.25 -17.33 -10.47
C LEU A 268 2.81 -17.45 -9.93
N SER A 269 2.64 -18.23 -8.87
CA SER A 269 1.34 -18.39 -8.19
C SER A 269 1.46 -17.93 -6.74
N LEU A 270 0.47 -17.19 -6.27
CA LEU A 270 0.31 -16.78 -4.88
C LEU A 270 -1.05 -17.25 -4.40
N ALA A 271 -1.10 -17.84 -3.22
CA ALA A 271 -2.35 -18.12 -2.51
C ALA A 271 -2.17 -17.76 -1.04
N LEU A 272 -3.17 -17.12 -0.46
CA LEU A 272 -3.19 -16.74 0.96
C LEU A 272 -4.58 -16.93 1.56
N ASN A 273 -4.62 -17.03 2.90
CA ASN A 273 -5.84 -17.08 3.69
C ASN A 273 -5.65 -16.24 4.96
N ILE A 274 -6.56 -15.28 5.18
CA ILE A 274 -6.65 -14.49 6.41
C ILE A 274 -8.01 -14.66 7.10
N GLY A 275 -8.87 -15.51 6.54
CA GLY A 275 -10.13 -15.93 7.16
C GLY A 275 -9.90 -16.87 8.34
N PRO A 276 -10.97 -17.28 9.01
CA PRO A 276 -10.88 -18.29 10.05
C PRO A 276 -10.24 -19.57 9.48
N LYS A 277 -9.45 -20.25 10.33
CA LYS A 277 -8.91 -21.57 9.95
C LYS A 277 -10.08 -22.50 9.63
N PRO A 278 -10.00 -23.26 8.53
CA PRO A 278 -11.02 -24.25 8.19
C PRO A 278 -11.12 -25.35 9.27
#